data_ab947958a69ae3fd6bc3208cb43c927c
#
_entry.id   ab947958a69ae3fd6bc3208cb43c927c
#
_cell.length_a   1.000
_cell.length_b   1.000
_cell.length_c   1.000
_cell.angle_alpha   90.00
_cell.angle_beta   90.00
_cell.angle_gamma   90.00
#
_symmetry.space_group_name_H-M   'P 1'
#
loop_
_entity.id
_entity.type
_entity.pdbx_description
1 polymer ?
#
loop_
_entity_poly.entity_id
_entity_poly.type
_entity_poly.pdbx_seq_one_letter_code
_entity_poly.pdbx_strand_id
1 'polypeptide(L)'
;CVSQKKYSDLESLQQNTKELLDSATAKLNAAETELSATSERLSALSEQNKFLRANNQDLIDNIGNLTTLTQKGAENLERSLESIKEKDLIITRMQDAVTKRDSVTLALVQSFKSSLGTLSDDDIEINVEKGVVYVSISDKLLFNSGSFTVTTRAKKVLEKIAKVISDKPDLEFMVEGHTDNLLIDQEKAAETIPGVLDNWDLSVKRATSVVRILQNDYGVDPTKLVAAGRSFYMPIADNDSSVSRAVNRRTRIIV
;
A
#
# COMPACT_ATOMS: atom_id res chain seq x y z
N CYS A 1 17.90 127.21 27.77
CA CYS A 1 16.95 126.44 28.53
C CYS A 1 15.92 125.82 27.57
N VAL A 2 15.74 124.54 27.59
CA VAL A 2 14.73 123.83 26.82
C VAL A 2 13.39 124.09 27.44
N SER A 3 12.37 124.37 26.63
CA SER A 3 10.98 124.66 27.12
C SER A 3 10.46 123.39 27.82
N GLN A 4 9.80 123.52 28.97
CA GLN A 4 9.21 122.46 29.79
C GLN A 4 8.32 121.54 28.94
N LYS A 5 7.61 122.13 27.96
CA LYS A 5 6.79 121.40 27.01
C LYS A 5 7.57 120.40 26.13
N LYS A 6 8.74 120.79 25.62
CA LYS A 6 9.58 119.88 24.82
C LYS A 6 10.14 118.71 25.65
N TYR A 7 10.40 118.96 26.95
CA TYR A 7 10.84 117.85 27.84
C TYR A 7 9.70 116.87 28.10
N SER A 8 8.48 117.36 28.39
CA SER A 8 7.30 116.48 28.55
C SER A 8 6.95 115.74 27.29
N ASP A 9 7.05 116.40 26.09
CA ASP A 9 6.80 115.74 24.82
C ASP A 9 7.84 114.62 24.54
N LEU A 10 9.11 114.80 24.89
CA LEU A 10 10.20 113.81 24.76
C LEU A 10 10.06 112.65 25.74
N GLU A 11 9.58 112.93 26.98
CA GLU A 11 9.33 111.94 28.00
C GLU A 11 8.16 111.02 27.58
N SER A 12 7.06 111.62 27.04
CA SER A 12 5.93 110.87 26.50
C SER A 12 6.31 110.04 25.27
N LEU A 13 7.20 110.58 24.38
CA LEU A 13 7.71 109.86 23.26
C LEU A 13 8.57 108.66 23.71
N GLN A 14 9.44 108.92 24.70
CA GLN A 14 10.28 107.82 25.27
C GLN A 14 9.42 106.75 25.93
N GLN A 15 8.40 107.07 26.66
CA GLN A 15 7.46 106.13 27.28
C GLN A 15 6.71 105.33 26.23
N ASN A 16 6.13 106.03 25.21
CA ASN A 16 5.46 105.31 24.09
C ASN A 16 6.40 104.37 23.32
N THR A 17 7.66 104.84 23.11
CA THR A 17 8.67 103.98 22.43
C THR A 17 9.02 102.74 23.27
N LYS A 18 9.10 102.95 24.61
CA LYS A 18 9.34 101.83 25.54
C LYS A 18 8.21 100.83 25.53
N GLU A 19 6.94 101.32 25.61
CA GLU A 19 5.74 100.45 25.56
C GLU A 19 5.65 99.67 24.22
N LEU A 20 5.97 100.37 23.10
CA LEU A 20 6.07 99.69 21.79
C LEU A 20 7.12 98.63 21.75
N LEU A 21 8.32 98.91 22.31
CA LEU A 21 9.42 97.98 22.40
C LEU A 21 9.07 96.74 23.27
N ASP A 22 8.48 96.99 24.43
CA ASP A 22 8.06 95.92 25.33
C ASP A 22 6.96 95.03 24.68
N SER A 23 5.98 95.69 23.96
CA SER A 23 4.99 94.93 23.18
C SER A 23 5.56 94.17 22.05
N ALA A 24 6.53 94.77 21.31
CA ALA A 24 7.23 94.07 20.23
C ALA A 24 8.06 92.83 20.73
N THR A 25 8.73 93.06 21.86
CA THR A 25 9.53 91.97 22.50
C THR A 25 8.61 90.85 23.00
N ALA A 26 7.47 91.17 23.60
CA ALA A 26 6.50 90.14 24.02
C ALA A 26 5.92 89.37 22.84
N LYS A 27 5.63 90.04 21.72
CA LYS A 27 5.21 89.33 20.47
C LYS A 27 6.30 88.49 19.88
N LEU A 28 7.56 88.92 19.88
CA LEU A 28 8.70 88.15 19.38
C LEU A 28 8.88 86.87 20.22
N ASN A 29 8.92 86.98 21.52
CA ASN A 29 8.99 85.85 22.43
C ASN A 29 7.84 84.83 22.26
N ALA A 30 6.64 85.33 22.08
CA ALA A 30 5.50 84.46 21.81
C ALA A 30 5.62 83.74 20.46
N ALA A 31 6.05 84.46 19.42
CA ALA A 31 6.32 83.83 18.08
C ALA A 31 7.45 82.80 18.10
N GLU A 32 8.52 83.09 18.83
CA GLU A 32 9.66 82.13 19.02
C GLU A 32 9.20 80.87 19.76
N THR A 33 8.37 81.02 20.80
CA THR A 33 7.81 79.87 21.52
C THR A 33 6.87 79.02 20.63
N GLU A 34 6.03 79.68 19.82
CA GLU A 34 5.15 78.99 18.88
C GLU A 34 5.93 78.32 17.76
N LEU A 35 6.99 78.95 17.27
CA LEU A 35 7.90 78.36 16.27
C LEU A 35 8.61 77.12 16.83
N SER A 36 9.11 77.17 18.06
CA SER A 36 9.70 76.01 18.73
C SER A 36 8.72 74.86 18.88
N ALA A 37 7.53 75.12 19.38
CA ALA A 37 6.46 74.11 19.56
C ALA A 37 6.03 73.47 18.23
N THR A 38 5.94 74.30 17.15
CA THR A 38 5.58 73.79 15.82
C THR A 38 6.70 72.97 15.20
N SER A 39 7.96 73.35 15.41
CA SER A 39 9.14 72.61 15.00
C SER A 39 9.21 71.21 15.66
N GLU A 40 8.96 71.16 16.98
CA GLU A 40 8.88 69.89 17.72
C GLU A 40 7.74 69.01 17.20
N ARG A 41 6.56 69.56 16.95
CA ARG A 41 5.44 68.81 16.36
C ARG A 41 5.76 68.29 14.96
N LEU A 42 6.43 69.08 14.13
CA LEU A 42 6.84 68.68 12.80
C LEU A 42 7.83 67.52 12.86
N SER A 43 8.81 67.56 13.77
CA SER A 43 9.77 66.50 14.02
C SER A 43 9.05 65.19 14.44
N ALA A 44 8.15 65.27 15.44
CA ALA A 44 7.37 64.14 15.92
C ALA A 44 6.50 63.52 14.82
N LEU A 45 5.81 64.35 14.03
CA LEU A 45 5.01 63.88 12.90
C LEU A 45 5.86 63.26 11.79
N SER A 46 7.04 63.77 11.56
CA SER A 46 8.01 63.18 10.59
C SER A 46 8.44 61.78 11.04
N GLU A 47 8.78 61.61 12.32
CA GLU A 47 9.17 60.30 12.87
C GLU A 47 7.99 59.32 12.84
N GLN A 48 6.79 59.79 13.21
CA GLN A 48 5.59 58.94 13.12
C GLN A 48 5.29 58.52 11.68
N ASN A 49 5.47 59.42 10.70
CA ASN A 49 5.30 59.06 9.29
C ASN A 49 6.33 58.00 8.81
N LYS A 50 7.59 58.15 9.25
CA LYS A 50 8.64 57.13 8.94
C LYS A 50 8.27 55.77 9.53
N PHE A 51 7.84 55.75 10.78
CA PHE A 51 7.42 54.52 11.46
C PHE A 51 6.20 53.88 10.77
N LEU A 52 5.16 54.66 10.42
CA LEU A 52 3.99 54.14 9.72
C LEU A 52 4.33 53.63 8.31
N ARG A 53 5.25 54.28 7.60
CA ARG A 53 5.73 53.80 6.28
C ARG A 53 6.46 52.47 6.41
N ALA A 54 7.34 52.33 7.41
CA ALA A 54 8.04 51.08 7.67
C ALA A 54 7.06 49.94 7.99
N ASN A 55 6.12 50.18 8.92
CA ASN A 55 5.07 49.19 9.24
C ASN A 55 4.22 48.80 8.04
N ASN A 56 3.83 49.78 7.20
CA ASN A 56 3.10 49.48 5.98
C ASN A 56 3.89 48.63 5.00
N GLN A 57 5.19 48.88 4.87
CA GLN A 57 6.07 48.05 4.03
C GLN A 57 6.16 46.61 4.58
N ASP A 58 6.36 46.46 5.89
CA ASP A 58 6.39 45.14 6.53
C ASP A 58 5.06 44.38 6.35
N LEU A 59 3.94 45.09 6.44
CA LEU A 59 2.62 44.48 6.19
C LEU A 59 2.47 44.02 4.72
N ILE A 60 2.91 44.83 3.77
CA ILE A 60 2.89 44.47 2.33
C ILE A 60 3.73 43.24 2.09
N ASP A 61 4.94 43.17 2.64
CA ASP A 61 5.85 42.04 2.50
C ASP A 61 5.25 40.77 3.13
N ASN A 62 4.63 40.89 4.30
CA ASN A 62 3.94 39.79 4.95
C ASN A 62 2.73 39.29 4.13
N ILE A 63 1.95 40.18 3.54
CA ILE A 63 0.84 39.79 2.64
C ILE A 63 1.40 39.07 1.40
N GLY A 64 2.47 39.55 0.82
CA GLY A 64 3.16 38.90 -0.30
C GLY A 64 3.61 37.47 0.04
N ASN A 65 4.23 37.32 1.21
CA ASN A 65 4.66 36.02 1.71
C ASN A 65 3.49 35.06 1.96
N LEU A 66 2.40 35.55 2.57
CA LEU A 66 1.17 34.78 2.79
C LEU A 66 0.51 34.37 1.47
N THR A 67 0.48 35.24 0.49
CA THR A 67 -0.06 34.94 -0.85
C THR A 67 0.75 33.82 -1.51
N THR A 68 2.07 33.91 -1.46
CA THR A 68 2.97 32.87 -2.01
C THR A 68 2.79 31.54 -1.30
N LEU A 69 2.67 31.55 0.03
CA LEU A 69 2.45 30.35 0.83
C LEU A 69 1.09 29.70 0.52
N THR A 70 0.04 30.53 0.37
CA THR A 70 -1.30 30.07 0.02
C THR A 70 -1.32 29.42 -1.37
N GLN A 71 -0.64 30.02 -2.35
CA GLN A 71 -0.53 29.47 -3.68
C GLN A 71 0.20 28.12 -3.70
N LYS A 72 1.36 28.04 -3.02
CA LYS A 72 2.09 26.76 -2.86
C LYS A 72 1.26 25.72 -2.12
N GLY A 73 0.49 26.13 -1.12
CA GLY A 73 -0.45 25.27 -0.41
C GLY A 73 -1.53 24.71 -1.34
N ALA A 74 -2.11 25.54 -2.19
CA ALA A 74 -3.11 25.13 -3.17
C ALA A 74 -2.52 24.14 -4.20
N GLU A 75 -1.34 24.42 -4.75
CA GLU A 75 -0.64 23.52 -5.67
C GLU A 75 -0.33 22.14 -5.03
N ASN A 76 0.13 22.15 -3.77
CA ASN A 76 0.39 20.90 -3.03
C ASN A 76 -0.90 20.11 -2.77
N LEU A 77 -2.00 20.79 -2.47
CA LEU A 77 -3.31 20.17 -2.28
C LEU A 77 -3.80 19.53 -3.57
N GLU A 78 -3.68 20.23 -4.70
CA GLU A 78 -4.06 19.72 -6.02
C GLU A 78 -3.26 18.45 -6.38
N ARG A 79 -1.92 18.46 -6.21
CA ARG A 79 -1.08 17.26 -6.41
C ARG A 79 -1.46 16.12 -5.47
N SER A 80 -1.80 16.43 -4.21
CA SER A 80 -2.23 15.42 -3.26
C SER A 80 -3.58 14.80 -3.65
N LEU A 81 -4.53 15.60 -4.14
CA LEU A 81 -5.82 15.12 -4.63
C LEU A 81 -5.66 14.23 -5.88
N GLU A 82 -4.76 14.59 -6.80
CA GLU A 82 -4.44 13.78 -7.97
C GLU A 82 -3.84 12.43 -7.55
N SER A 83 -2.87 12.43 -6.64
CA SER A 83 -2.27 11.21 -6.10
C SER A 83 -3.30 10.32 -5.37
N ILE A 84 -4.26 10.91 -4.64
CA ILE A 84 -5.35 10.17 -4.01
C ILE A 84 -6.23 9.50 -5.07
N LYS A 85 -6.63 10.21 -6.12
CA LYS A 85 -7.44 9.64 -7.23
C LYS A 85 -6.74 8.46 -7.90
N GLU A 86 -5.43 8.58 -8.17
CA GLU A 86 -4.64 7.48 -8.74
C GLU A 86 -4.62 6.26 -7.81
N LYS A 87 -4.41 6.48 -6.51
CA LYS A 87 -4.43 5.40 -5.50
C LYS A 87 -5.79 4.74 -5.37
N ASP A 88 -6.87 5.50 -5.40
CA ASP A 88 -8.23 4.97 -5.36
C ASP A 88 -8.53 4.08 -6.58
N LEU A 89 -8.07 4.49 -7.76
CA LEU A 89 -8.18 3.68 -8.97
C LEU A 89 -7.41 2.35 -8.86
N ILE A 90 -6.19 2.39 -8.28
CA ILE A 90 -5.40 1.20 -8.04
C ILE A 90 -6.09 0.28 -7.03
N ILE A 91 -6.61 0.82 -5.92
CA ILE A 91 -7.33 0.07 -4.90
C ILE A 91 -8.56 -0.61 -5.51
N THR A 92 -9.35 0.10 -6.29
CA THR A 92 -10.54 -0.46 -6.96
C THR A 92 -10.16 -1.62 -7.87
N ARG A 93 -9.12 -1.45 -8.71
CA ARG A 93 -8.63 -2.53 -9.58
C ARG A 93 -8.13 -3.75 -8.80
N MET A 94 -7.44 -3.51 -7.67
CA MET A 94 -6.99 -4.60 -6.81
C MET A 94 -8.17 -5.34 -6.16
N GLN A 95 -9.19 -4.62 -5.70
CA GLN A 95 -10.42 -5.21 -5.14
C GLN A 95 -11.16 -6.05 -6.17
N ASP A 96 -11.30 -5.55 -7.40
CA ASP A 96 -11.91 -6.28 -8.49
C ASP A 96 -11.13 -7.57 -8.83
N ALA A 97 -9.80 -7.49 -8.87
CA ALA A 97 -8.94 -8.65 -9.12
C ALA A 97 -9.06 -9.70 -8.00
N VAL A 98 -9.10 -9.29 -6.73
CA VAL A 98 -9.29 -10.20 -5.58
C VAL A 98 -10.67 -10.84 -5.64
N THR A 99 -11.73 -10.07 -5.87
CA THR A 99 -13.11 -10.59 -5.97
C THR A 99 -13.24 -11.60 -7.11
N LYS A 100 -12.64 -11.31 -8.27
CA LYS A 100 -12.62 -12.23 -9.41
C LYS A 100 -11.91 -13.52 -9.07
N ARG A 101 -10.72 -13.44 -8.45
CA ARG A 101 -9.96 -14.63 -8.01
C ARG A 101 -10.76 -15.48 -7.02
N ASP A 102 -11.37 -14.84 -6.01
CA ASP A 102 -12.13 -15.55 -4.99
C ASP A 102 -13.38 -16.22 -5.58
N SER A 103 -14.03 -15.59 -6.57
CA SER A 103 -15.15 -16.19 -7.32
C SER A 103 -14.72 -17.42 -8.12
N VAL A 104 -13.58 -17.37 -8.80
CA VAL A 104 -13.01 -18.51 -9.54
C VAL A 104 -12.67 -19.65 -8.57
N THR A 105 -12.00 -19.33 -7.45
CA THR A 105 -11.65 -20.30 -6.40
C THR A 105 -12.91 -21.01 -5.87
N LEU A 106 -13.97 -20.26 -5.53
CA LEU A 106 -15.22 -20.83 -5.05
C LEU A 106 -15.89 -21.73 -6.10
N ALA A 107 -15.94 -21.30 -7.35
CA ALA A 107 -16.48 -22.10 -8.45
C ALA A 107 -15.72 -23.41 -8.66
N LEU A 108 -14.38 -23.38 -8.52
CA LEU A 108 -13.53 -24.57 -8.58
C LEU A 108 -13.84 -25.56 -7.44
N VAL A 109 -13.88 -25.07 -6.20
CA VAL A 109 -14.22 -25.90 -5.04
C VAL A 109 -15.58 -26.55 -5.21
N GLN A 110 -16.58 -25.79 -5.68
CA GLN A 110 -17.93 -26.32 -5.96
C GLN A 110 -17.91 -27.38 -7.07
N SER A 111 -17.15 -27.15 -8.15
CA SER A 111 -17.00 -28.11 -9.25
C SER A 111 -16.36 -29.41 -8.77
N PHE A 112 -15.27 -29.34 -7.99
CA PHE A 112 -14.66 -30.52 -7.40
C PHE A 112 -15.58 -31.22 -6.40
N LYS A 113 -16.23 -30.51 -5.49
CA LYS A 113 -17.18 -31.10 -4.54
C LYS A 113 -18.34 -31.78 -5.23
N SER A 114 -18.95 -31.18 -6.24
CA SER A 114 -20.05 -31.80 -6.99
C SER A 114 -19.62 -33.02 -7.80
N SER A 115 -18.42 -32.98 -8.40
CA SER A 115 -17.89 -34.12 -9.17
C SER A 115 -17.45 -35.28 -8.29
N LEU A 116 -16.86 -35.00 -7.12
CA LEU A 116 -16.27 -35.99 -6.21
C LEU A 116 -17.18 -36.42 -5.06
N GLY A 117 -18.27 -35.70 -4.78
CA GLY A 117 -19.11 -35.79 -3.59
C GLY A 117 -19.75 -37.13 -3.25
N THR A 118 -19.48 -38.20 -4.00
CA THR A 118 -19.91 -39.59 -3.69
C THR A 118 -18.76 -40.47 -3.18
N LEU A 119 -17.58 -39.90 -3.02
CA LEU A 119 -16.37 -40.59 -2.55
C LEU A 119 -16.18 -40.33 -1.07
N SER A 120 -15.64 -41.32 -0.35
CA SER A 120 -15.41 -41.19 1.10
C SER A 120 -14.44 -40.02 1.40
N ASP A 121 -14.80 -39.19 2.36
CA ASP A 121 -14.01 -38.04 2.81
C ASP A 121 -12.61 -38.45 3.32
N ASP A 122 -12.43 -39.71 3.72
CA ASP A 122 -11.13 -40.25 4.20
C ASP A 122 -10.07 -40.39 3.08
N ASP A 123 -10.48 -40.47 1.83
CA ASP A 123 -9.57 -40.70 0.69
C ASP A 123 -9.30 -39.43 -0.13
N ILE A 124 -10.18 -38.39 -0.05
CA ILE A 124 -10.05 -37.16 -0.84
C ILE A 124 -10.46 -35.97 0.01
N GLU A 125 -9.56 -35.01 0.12
CA GLU A 125 -9.76 -33.75 0.85
C GLU A 125 -9.58 -32.55 -0.09
N ILE A 126 -10.51 -31.59 -0.01
CA ILE A 126 -10.46 -30.34 -0.79
C ILE A 126 -10.28 -29.17 0.16
N ASN A 127 -9.12 -28.52 0.12
CA ASN A 127 -8.76 -27.38 0.93
C ASN A 127 -8.45 -26.15 0.07
N VAL A 128 -8.66 -24.97 0.65
CA VAL A 128 -8.25 -23.68 0.04
C VAL A 128 -7.30 -22.98 1.00
N GLU A 129 -6.09 -22.73 0.55
CA GLU A 129 -5.08 -22.01 1.31
C GLU A 129 -4.56 -20.83 0.47
N LYS A 130 -4.69 -19.62 0.98
CA LYS A 130 -4.20 -18.38 0.32
C LYS A 130 -4.70 -18.19 -1.12
N GLY A 131 -5.93 -18.64 -1.41
CA GLY A 131 -6.53 -18.52 -2.75
C GLY A 131 -6.11 -19.61 -3.75
N VAL A 132 -5.38 -20.63 -3.30
CA VAL A 132 -4.98 -21.82 -4.07
C VAL A 132 -5.85 -23.00 -3.64
N VAL A 133 -6.37 -23.74 -4.59
CA VAL A 133 -7.20 -24.94 -4.32
C VAL A 133 -6.29 -26.17 -4.31
N TYR A 134 -6.38 -26.94 -3.24
CA TYR A 134 -5.67 -28.20 -3.07
C TYR A 134 -6.68 -29.35 -3.03
N VAL A 135 -6.58 -30.27 -3.96
CA VAL A 135 -7.29 -31.54 -3.94
C VAL A 135 -6.29 -32.62 -3.54
N SER A 136 -6.32 -33.04 -2.27
CA SER A 136 -5.43 -34.06 -1.73
C SER A 136 -6.07 -35.43 -1.88
N ILE A 137 -5.35 -36.38 -2.44
CA ILE A 137 -5.80 -37.75 -2.68
C ILE A 137 -4.85 -38.68 -1.94
N SER A 138 -5.41 -39.60 -1.12
CA SER A 138 -4.60 -40.57 -0.36
C SER A 138 -3.84 -41.51 -1.29
N ASP A 139 -2.61 -41.84 -0.93
CA ASP A 139 -1.77 -42.80 -1.65
C ASP A 139 -2.42 -44.19 -1.77
N LYS A 140 -3.11 -44.62 -0.70
CA LYS A 140 -3.85 -45.89 -0.63
C LYS A 140 -4.96 -45.98 -1.70
N LEU A 141 -5.58 -44.86 -2.09
CA LEU A 141 -6.55 -44.83 -3.18
C LEU A 141 -5.85 -44.88 -4.53
N LEU A 142 -4.76 -44.11 -4.71
CA LEU A 142 -4.11 -43.92 -5.99
C LEU A 142 -3.26 -45.10 -6.40
N PHE A 143 -2.47 -45.68 -5.48
CA PHE A 143 -1.42 -46.65 -5.80
C PHE A 143 -1.48 -47.90 -4.92
N ASN A 144 -0.93 -49.01 -5.41
CA ASN A 144 -0.63 -50.12 -4.55
C ASN A 144 0.62 -49.83 -3.70
N SER A 145 0.74 -50.48 -2.55
CA SER A 145 1.87 -50.26 -1.62
C SER A 145 3.21 -50.42 -2.35
N GLY A 146 4.12 -49.45 -2.18
CA GLY A 146 5.42 -49.44 -2.80
C GLY A 146 5.40 -49.30 -4.34
N SER A 147 4.33 -48.86 -4.95
CA SER A 147 4.19 -48.73 -6.41
C SER A 147 3.87 -47.26 -6.82
N PHE A 148 4.08 -46.98 -8.09
CA PHE A 148 3.60 -45.77 -8.78
C PHE A 148 2.57 -46.10 -9.87
N THR A 149 2.09 -47.36 -9.96
CA THR A 149 1.03 -47.76 -10.90
C THR A 149 -0.34 -47.37 -10.33
N VAL A 150 -1.09 -46.60 -11.09
CA VAL A 150 -2.41 -46.11 -10.70
C VAL A 150 -3.44 -47.24 -10.71
N THR A 151 -4.22 -47.34 -9.61
CA THR A 151 -5.26 -48.37 -9.44
C THR A 151 -6.46 -48.12 -10.34
N THR A 152 -7.25 -49.16 -10.63
CA THR A 152 -8.51 -49.02 -11.39
C THR A 152 -9.54 -48.15 -10.67
N ARG A 153 -9.55 -48.18 -9.32
CA ARG A 153 -10.41 -47.34 -8.51
C ARG A 153 -10.01 -45.85 -8.65
N ALA A 154 -8.72 -45.57 -8.60
CA ALA A 154 -8.18 -44.25 -8.81
C ALA A 154 -8.47 -43.67 -10.20
N LYS A 155 -8.42 -44.49 -11.25
CA LYS A 155 -8.77 -44.06 -12.62
C LYS A 155 -10.16 -43.41 -12.67
N LYS A 156 -11.16 -43.99 -11.98
CA LYS A 156 -12.52 -43.42 -11.93
C LYS A 156 -12.57 -42.05 -11.22
N VAL A 157 -11.70 -41.85 -10.23
CA VAL A 157 -11.56 -40.56 -9.53
C VAL A 157 -10.89 -39.55 -10.47
N LEU A 158 -9.79 -39.95 -11.11
CA LEU A 158 -9.06 -39.11 -12.04
C LEU A 158 -9.89 -38.72 -13.27
N GLU A 159 -10.84 -39.59 -13.74
CA GLU A 159 -11.80 -39.25 -14.78
C GLU A 159 -12.68 -38.05 -14.38
N LYS A 160 -13.18 -38.04 -13.13
CA LYS A 160 -13.99 -36.93 -12.62
C LYS A 160 -13.18 -35.66 -12.50
N ILE A 161 -11.94 -35.78 -12.04
CA ILE A 161 -11.01 -34.65 -11.95
C ILE A 161 -10.67 -34.11 -13.33
N ALA A 162 -10.41 -34.98 -14.30
CA ALA A 162 -10.12 -34.61 -15.69
C ALA A 162 -11.26 -33.78 -16.31
N LYS A 163 -12.53 -34.13 -16.02
CA LYS A 163 -13.70 -33.32 -16.47
C LYS A 163 -13.65 -31.90 -15.90
N VAL A 164 -13.37 -31.75 -14.59
CA VAL A 164 -13.25 -30.42 -13.96
C VAL A 164 -12.11 -29.63 -14.57
N ILE A 165 -10.95 -30.27 -14.84
CA ILE A 165 -9.79 -29.64 -15.49
C ILE A 165 -10.16 -29.16 -16.90
N SER A 166 -10.82 -30.01 -17.69
CA SER A 166 -11.21 -29.70 -19.07
C SER A 166 -12.23 -28.56 -19.17
N ASP A 167 -13.10 -28.41 -18.16
CA ASP A 167 -14.07 -27.32 -18.06
C ASP A 167 -13.44 -25.97 -17.71
N LYS A 168 -12.13 -25.92 -17.40
CA LYS A 168 -11.38 -24.74 -16.99
C LYS A 168 -10.13 -24.52 -17.86
N PRO A 169 -10.29 -24.17 -19.14
CA PRO A 169 -9.17 -24.09 -20.08
C PRO A 169 -8.13 -23.00 -19.75
N ASP A 170 -8.50 -22.02 -18.95
CA ASP A 170 -7.61 -20.90 -18.59
C ASP A 170 -6.71 -21.19 -17.37
N LEU A 171 -6.86 -22.36 -16.74
CA LEU A 171 -6.13 -22.72 -15.53
C LEU A 171 -5.08 -23.77 -15.78
N GLU A 172 -3.98 -23.69 -15.04
CA GLU A 172 -2.93 -24.71 -14.99
C GLU A 172 -3.08 -25.53 -13.71
N PHE A 173 -2.73 -26.83 -13.81
CA PHE A 173 -2.87 -27.78 -12.74
C PHE A 173 -1.53 -28.46 -12.47
N MET A 174 -1.06 -28.37 -11.23
CA MET A 174 0.11 -29.08 -10.79
C MET A 174 -0.26 -30.32 -10.00
N VAL A 175 0.25 -31.46 -10.40
CA VAL A 175 0.17 -32.72 -9.65
C VAL A 175 1.43 -32.86 -8.82
N GLU A 176 1.30 -32.83 -7.50
CA GLU A 176 2.43 -32.87 -6.57
C GLU A 176 2.36 -34.11 -5.70
N GLY A 177 3.41 -34.96 -5.77
CA GLY A 177 3.53 -36.19 -4.98
C GLY A 177 4.29 -35.95 -3.67
N HIS A 178 3.82 -36.62 -2.61
CA HIS A 178 4.45 -36.64 -1.27
C HIS A 178 4.61 -38.06 -0.77
N THR A 179 5.69 -38.32 -0.03
CA THR A 179 5.97 -39.59 0.67
C THR A 179 5.97 -39.37 2.19
N ASP A 180 6.06 -40.45 2.94
CA ASP A 180 6.48 -40.42 4.34
C ASP A 180 8.02 -40.42 4.46
N ASN A 181 8.54 -40.44 5.71
CA ASN A 181 9.96 -40.40 6.00
C ASN A 181 10.66 -41.75 5.98
N LEU A 182 9.96 -42.83 5.64
CA LEU A 182 10.60 -44.13 5.51
C LEU A 182 11.49 -44.17 4.26
N LEU A 183 12.72 -44.59 4.47
CA LEU A 183 13.67 -44.74 3.37
C LEU A 183 13.26 -45.91 2.46
N ILE A 184 13.48 -45.74 1.18
CA ILE A 184 13.25 -46.78 0.17
C ILE A 184 14.39 -47.79 0.29
N ASP A 185 14.04 -49.05 0.46
CA ASP A 185 14.96 -50.17 0.37
C ASP A 185 15.36 -50.34 -1.13
N GLN A 186 16.58 -49.96 -1.46
CA GLN A 186 17.06 -49.93 -2.84
C GLN A 186 17.13 -51.30 -3.51
N GLU A 187 17.42 -52.38 -2.75
CA GLU A 187 17.46 -53.73 -3.28
C GLU A 187 16.07 -54.20 -3.71
N LYS A 188 15.07 -54.00 -2.86
CA LYS A 188 13.65 -54.29 -3.18
C LYS A 188 13.10 -53.36 -4.26
N ALA A 189 13.49 -52.09 -4.23
CA ALA A 189 13.05 -51.09 -5.19
C ALA A 189 13.55 -51.41 -6.61
N ALA A 190 14.76 -51.90 -6.75
CA ALA A 190 15.31 -52.30 -8.06
C ALA A 190 14.44 -53.35 -8.77
N GLU A 191 13.82 -54.26 -8.02
CA GLU A 191 12.95 -55.31 -8.57
C GLU A 191 11.51 -54.83 -8.78
N THR A 192 10.97 -54.05 -7.81
CA THR A 192 9.53 -53.69 -7.78
C THR A 192 9.20 -52.35 -8.45
N ILE A 193 10.12 -51.39 -8.39
CA ILE A 193 9.95 -50.03 -8.91
C ILE A 193 11.24 -49.55 -9.61
N PRO A 194 11.62 -50.13 -10.72
CA PRO A 194 12.89 -49.84 -11.38
C PRO A 194 13.05 -48.35 -11.69
N GLY A 195 14.26 -47.84 -11.40
CA GLY A 195 14.61 -46.44 -11.61
C GLY A 195 14.04 -45.48 -10.55
N VAL A 196 13.74 -45.99 -9.36
CA VAL A 196 13.47 -45.19 -8.13
C VAL A 196 14.64 -45.39 -7.20
N LEU A 197 15.37 -44.32 -6.90
CA LEU A 197 16.52 -44.35 -5.99
C LEU A 197 16.12 -43.95 -4.57
N ASP A 198 15.23 -42.98 -4.45
CA ASP A 198 14.81 -42.42 -3.17
C ASP A 198 13.37 -41.88 -3.19
N ASN A 199 12.98 -41.26 -2.12
CA ASN A 199 11.66 -40.62 -1.98
C ASN A 199 11.43 -39.44 -2.95
N TRP A 200 12.47 -38.78 -3.44
CA TRP A 200 12.33 -37.78 -4.48
C TRP A 200 11.86 -38.43 -5.78
N ASP A 201 12.55 -39.46 -6.22
CA ASP A 201 12.16 -40.18 -7.43
C ASP A 201 10.75 -40.77 -7.33
N LEU A 202 10.43 -41.40 -6.19
CA LEU A 202 9.10 -42.00 -5.97
C LEU A 202 7.99 -40.95 -6.05
N SER A 203 8.16 -39.78 -5.37
CA SER A 203 7.18 -38.73 -5.38
C SER A 203 6.93 -38.13 -6.76
N VAL A 204 8.02 -37.90 -7.54
CA VAL A 204 7.92 -37.41 -8.93
C VAL A 204 7.30 -38.46 -9.86
N LYS A 205 7.69 -39.72 -9.76
CA LYS A 205 7.15 -40.80 -10.60
C LYS A 205 5.64 -41.00 -10.36
N ARG A 206 5.19 -40.91 -9.11
CA ARG A 206 3.78 -40.98 -8.75
C ARG A 206 3.00 -39.82 -9.37
N ALA A 207 3.48 -38.58 -9.23
CA ALA A 207 2.89 -37.43 -9.87
C ALA A 207 2.82 -37.57 -11.40
N THR A 208 3.92 -38.00 -12.01
CA THR A 208 4.01 -38.23 -13.47
C THR A 208 3.03 -39.34 -13.94
N SER A 209 2.84 -40.41 -13.14
CA SER A 209 1.84 -41.44 -13.47
C SER A 209 0.43 -40.92 -13.49
N VAL A 210 0.06 -40.05 -12.56
CA VAL A 210 -1.24 -39.38 -12.54
C VAL A 210 -1.39 -38.46 -13.76
N VAL A 211 -0.39 -37.61 -14.05
CA VAL A 211 -0.38 -36.70 -15.21
C VAL A 211 -0.55 -37.50 -16.52
N ARG A 212 0.14 -38.63 -16.68
CA ARG A 212 -0.02 -39.49 -17.87
C ARG A 212 -1.41 -40.06 -18.03
N ILE A 213 -2.08 -40.44 -16.94
CA ILE A 213 -3.48 -40.88 -16.98
C ILE A 213 -4.40 -39.74 -17.40
N LEU A 214 -4.24 -38.54 -16.82
CA LEU A 214 -5.02 -37.37 -17.18
C LEU A 214 -4.85 -37.01 -18.67
N GLN A 215 -3.63 -37.07 -19.19
CA GLN A 215 -3.31 -36.77 -20.57
C GLN A 215 -3.78 -37.88 -21.52
N ASN A 216 -3.36 -39.14 -21.29
CA ASN A 216 -3.49 -40.21 -22.28
C ASN A 216 -4.85 -40.90 -22.23
N ASP A 217 -5.41 -41.11 -21.02
CA ASP A 217 -6.67 -41.81 -20.84
C ASP A 217 -7.88 -40.86 -20.93
N TYR A 218 -7.71 -39.58 -20.51
CA TYR A 218 -8.81 -38.60 -20.42
C TYR A 218 -8.63 -37.36 -21.29
N GLY A 219 -7.57 -37.27 -22.07
CA GLY A 219 -7.38 -36.20 -23.08
C GLY A 219 -7.17 -34.80 -22.54
N VAL A 220 -6.71 -34.65 -21.30
CA VAL A 220 -6.36 -33.34 -20.73
C VAL A 220 -5.15 -32.77 -21.47
N ASP A 221 -5.22 -31.50 -21.86
CA ASP A 221 -4.15 -30.79 -22.55
C ASP A 221 -2.85 -30.81 -21.71
N PRO A 222 -1.76 -31.39 -22.19
CA PRO A 222 -0.50 -31.48 -21.46
C PRO A 222 0.13 -30.11 -21.14
N THR A 223 -0.20 -29.08 -21.90
CA THR A 223 0.29 -27.71 -21.63
C THR A 223 -0.28 -27.13 -20.32
N LYS A 224 -1.37 -27.72 -19.81
CA LYS A 224 -2.03 -27.34 -18.56
C LYS A 224 -1.56 -28.16 -17.36
N LEU A 225 -0.68 -29.17 -17.56
CA LEU A 225 -0.32 -30.10 -16.52
C LEU A 225 1.15 -29.99 -16.15
N VAL A 226 1.43 -29.90 -14.85
CA VAL A 226 2.78 -29.95 -14.28
C VAL A 226 2.87 -31.13 -13.33
N ALA A 227 3.93 -31.95 -13.42
CA ALA A 227 4.24 -32.99 -12.45
C ALA A 227 5.37 -32.54 -11.53
N ALA A 228 5.18 -32.64 -10.21
CA ALA A 228 6.14 -32.25 -9.19
C ALA A 228 6.26 -33.31 -8.09
N GLY A 229 7.36 -33.32 -7.35
CA GLY A 229 7.55 -34.17 -6.18
C GLY A 229 8.17 -33.38 -5.03
N ARG A 230 7.79 -33.72 -3.80
CA ARG A 230 8.27 -33.07 -2.56
C ARG A 230 8.98 -34.04 -1.62
N SER A 231 9.16 -35.31 -2.03
CA SER A 231 9.69 -36.31 -1.10
C SER A 231 8.89 -36.29 0.23
N PHE A 232 9.53 -36.39 1.38
CA PHE A 232 8.92 -36.32 2.70
C PHE A 232 9.10 -34.96 3.41
N TYR A 233 9.59 -33.94 2.73
CA TYR A 233 9.98 -32.67 3.34
C TYR A 233 8.81 -31.71 3.62
N MET A 234 7.59 -32.09 3.22
CA MET A 234 6.37 -31.30 3.48
C MET A 234 5.32 -32.17 4.17
N PRO A 235 5.58 -32.65 5.41
CA PRO A 235 4.63 -33.45 6.15
C PRO A 235 3.44 -32.59 6.62
N ILE A 236 2.25 -33.19 6.71
CA ILE A 236 1.04 -32.60 7.29
C ILE A 236 0.64 -33.26 8.60
N ALA A 237 1.29 -34.37 8.96
CA ALA A 237 1.20 -35.04 10.25
C ALA A 237 2.58 -35.53 10.68
N ASP A 238 2.76 -35.80 11.98
CA ASP A 238 3.99 -36.40 12.47
C ASP A 238 4.22 -37.78 11.84
N ASN A 239 5.49 -38.17 11.64
CA ASN A 239 5.83 -39.45 11.02
C ASN A 239 5.99 -40.60 12.04
N ASP A 240 5.47 -40.44 13.27
CA ASP A 240 5.71 -41.35 14.39
C ASP A 240 4.90 -42.65 14.31
N SER A 241 3.70 -42.61 13.75
CA SER A 241 2.82 -43.76 13.59
C SER A 241 2.59 -44.14 12.14
N SER A 242 2.16 -45.38 11.91
CA SER A 242 1.77 -45.84 10.57
C SER A 242 0.56 -45.05 10.02
N VAL A 243 -0.34 -44.61 10.91
CA VAL A 243 -1.54 -43.82 10.55
C VAL A 243 -1.09 -42.43 10.11
N SER A 244 -0.28 -41.74 10.91
CA SER A 244 0.23 -40.41 10.55
C SER A 244 1.05 -40.43 9.26
N ARG A 245 1.91 -41.44 9.06
CA ARG A 245 2.65 -41.62 7.80
C ARG A 245 1.72 -41.84 6.62
N ALA A 246 0.60 -42.54 6.80
CA ALA A 246 -0.38 -42.73 5.72
C ALA A 246 -1.01 -41.41 5.26
N VAL A 247 -1.21 -40.46 6.16
CA VAL A 247 -1.70 -39.09 5.85
C VAL A 247 -0.65 -38.31 5.05
N ASN A 248 0.64 -38.47 5.38
CA ASN A 248 1.72 -37.82 4.65
C ASN A 248 1.89 -38.35 3.22
N ARG A 249 1.66 -39.65 3.00
CA ARG A 249 1.65 -40.25 1.66
C ARG A 249 0.39 -39.83 0.91
N ARG A 250 0.53 -38.82 0.11
CA ARG A 250 -0.59 -38.22 -0.66
C ARG A 250 -0.10 -37.68 -2.01
N THR A 251 -1.04 -37.50 -2.90
CA THR A 251 -0.84 -36.70 -4.12
C THR A 251 -1.81 -35.53 -4.09
N ARG A 252 -1.32 -34.33 -4.31
CA ARG A 252 -2.12 -33.12 -4.39
C ARG A 252 -2.28 -32.67 -5.84
N ILE A 253 -3.49 -32.26 -6.20
CA ILE A 253 -3.74 -31.49 -7.41
C ILE A 253 -3.95 -30.05 -6.98
N ILE A 254 -3.14 -29.15 -7.48
CA ILE A 254 -3.00 -27.76 -7.07
C ILE A 254 -3.40 -26.87 -8.24
N VAL A 255 -4.25 -25.87 -7.97
CA VAL A 255 -4.78 -24.94 -8.98
C VAL A 255 -4.67 -23.51 -8.51
#